data_bf235f9e1edc9aad1c4b846cb9da0b33
#
_entry.id   bf235f9e1edc9aad1c4b846cb9da0b33
#
_cell.length_a   1.000
_cell.length_b   1.000
_cell.length_c   1.000
_cell.angle_alpha   90.00
_cell.angle_beta   90.00
_cell.angle_gamma   90.00
#
_symmetry.space_group_name_H-M   'P 1'
#
loop_
_entity.id
_entity.type
_entity.pdbx_description
1 polymer ?
#
loop_
_entity_poly.entity_id
_entity_poly.type
_entity_poly.pdbx_seq_one_letter_code
_entity_poly.pdbx_strand_id
1 'polypeptide(L)'
;MSVKFVHTADLQLAKPYGSIQDETKRVKLKDVRFEVFTSIKKMVEEHGAKFVVIAGDMFDSTTPTNYEVSQACSLIGAINVPVYVIPGNHDHGGKGSVWYQDFFIKEQPRLAPNLIILLEPKAIEIEHAILFPCPLLRRHEYDDLTAWLRTIDSSVFPASKPKIILAHGTTQDFSSGSSLDDEFDVANFIDLARLPENEFDYIALGDWHGAKKVGPKAWYSGSPEIDRFMKGAENKPGHVLLVEADCKKAPVVTEIRTTKVEWYEKEFEFLDENSLTVFESEIDQLIDVNGSGHLLKLGLTGHLGLADYTKLEKFLEVLESRLLRVKL
;
A
#
# COMPACT_ATOMS: atom_id res chain seq x y z
N MET A 1 1.69 -27.63 7.37
CA MET A 1 1.71 -27.51 5.88
C MET A 1 1.97 -26.07 5.55
N SER A 2 2.87 -25.78 4.61
CA SER A 2 3.05 -24.40 4.16
C SER A 2 1.90 -23.96 3.26
N VAL A 3 1.59 -22.67 3.34
CA VAL A 3 0.62 -22.02 2.44
C VAL A 3 1.27 -20.79 1.81
N LYS A 4 1.02 -20.59 0.51
CA LYS A 4 1.40 -19.37 -0.21
C LYS A 4 0.19 -18.46 -0.34
N PHE A 5 0.38 -17.17 -0.07
CA PHE A 5 -0.64 -16.13 -0.22
C PHE A 5 0.00 -14.79 -0.58
N VAL A 6 -0.81 -13.86 -1.08
CA VAL A 6 -0.38 -12.49 -1.36
C VAL A 6 -0.79 -11.61 -0.19
N HIS A 7 0.16 -10.80 0.32
CA HIS A 7 -0.09 -9.75 1.29
C HIS A 7 0.12 -8.38 0.65
N THR A 8 -0.90 -7.54 0.71
CA THR A 8 -0.89 -6.14 0.29
C THR A 8 -1.67 -5.27 1.27
N ALA A 9 -1.48 -3.96 1.21
CA ALA A 9 -2.19 -2.94 1.98
C ALA A 9 -2.11 -1.61 1.23
N ASP A 10 -2.75 -0.57 1.74
CA ASP A 10 -2.58 0.81 1.29
C ASP A 10 -2.78 0.99 -0.22
N LEU A 11 -3.76 0.25 -0.78
CA LEU A 11 -4.12 0.40 -2.19
C LEU A 11 -4.62 1.81 -2.46
N GLN A 12 -5.32 2.42 -1.48
CA GLN A 12 -5.87 3.76 -1.55
C GLN A 12 -6.55 4.04 -2.90
N LEU A 13 -7.43 3.13 -3.31
CA LEU A 13 -8.22 3.28 -4.53
C LEU A 13 -9.02 4.59 -4.47
N ALA A 14 -9.22 5.21 -5.61
CA ALA A 14 -9.92 6.49 -5.71
C ALA A 14 -9.16 7.69 -5.11
N LYS A 15 -7.87 7.58 -4.83
CA LYS A 15 -7.02 8.70 -4.37
C LYS A 15 -7.17 9.91 -5.30
N PRO A 16 -7.48 11.13 -4.78
CA PRO A 16 -7.92 12.23 -5.64
C PRO A 16 -6.82 12.89 -6.46
N TYR A 17 -5.53 12.78 -6.04
CA TYR A 17 -4.39 13.46 -6.68
C TYR A 17 -4.62 14.94 -6.96
N GLY A 18 -5.28 15.66 -6.01
CA GLY A 18 -5.75 17.04 -6.17
C GLY A 18 -4.65 18.09 -6.47
N SER A 19 -3.38 17.73 -6.25
CA SER A 19 -2.24 18.60 -6.59
C SER A 19 -1.88 18.58 -8.09
N ILE A 20 -2.50 17.71 -8.89
CA ILE A 20 -2.31 17.62 -10.34
C ILE A 20 -3.50 18.31 -11.00
N GLN A 21 -3.23 19.42 -11.72
CA GLN A 21 -4.30 20.25 -12.30
C GLN A 21 -4.95 19.60 -13.54
N ASP A 22 -4.16 18.91 -14.35
CA ASP A 22 -4.64 18.22 -15.55
C ASP A 22 -5.49 17.00 -15.19
N GLU A 23 -6.75 17.04 -15.60
CA GLU A 23 -7.72 15.98 -15.28
C GLU A 23 -7.36 14.64 -15.94
N THR A 24 -6.86 14.66 -17.16
CA THR A 24 -6.46 13.43 -17.89
C THR A 24 -5.31 12.72 -17.18
N LYS A 25 -4.33 13.49 -16.69
CA LYS A 25 -3.20 12.97 -15.90
C LYS A 25 -3.67 12.41 -14.55
N ARG A 26 -4.63 13.08 -13.89
CA ARG A 26 -5.25 12.58 -12.65
C ARG A 26 -5.97 11.25 -12.85
N VAL A 27 -6.80 11.17 -13.90
CA VAL A 27 -7.53 9.93 -14.23
C VAL A 27 -6.55 8.79 -14.45
N LYS A 28 -5.49 9.01 -15.23
CA LYS A 28 -4.45 8.00 -15.46
C LYS A 28 -3.82 7.48 -14.16
N LEU A 29 -3.50 8.38 -13.21
CA LEU A 29 -2.95 7.97 -11.90
C LEU A 29 -3.94 7.20 -11.05
N LYS A 30 -5.23 7.54 -11.12
CA LYS A 30 -6.28 6.77 -10.46
C LYS A 30 -6.41 5.37 -11.06
N ASP A 31 -6.46 5.26 -12.38
CA ASP A 31 -6.64 3.99 -13.09
C ASP A 31 -5.49 3.02 -12.82
N VAL A 32 -4.25 3.50 -12.81
CA VAL A 32 -3.08 2.68 -12.51
C VAL A 32 -3.18 2.00 -11.14
N ARG A 33 -3.79 2.65 -10.13
CA ARG A 33 -4.00 2.01 -8.82
C ARG A 33 -4.95 0.82 -8.90
N PHE A 34 -5.92 0.84 -9.78
CA PHE A 34 -6.80 -0.30 -10.01
C PHE A 34 -6.11 -1.43 -10.78
N GLU A 35 -5.14 -1.12 -11.65
CA GLU A 35 -4.36 -2.13 -12.40
C GLU A 35 -3.56 -3.07 -11.49
N VAL A 36 -3.30 -2.68 -10.25
CA VAL A 36 -2.64 -3.53 -9.24
C VAL A 36 -3.34 -4.87 -9.08
N PHE A 37 -4.68 -4.92 -9.15
CA PHE A 37 -5.42 -6.18 -9.06
C PHE A 37 -5.10 -7.14 -10.22
N THR A 38 -4.79 -6.61 -11.39
CA THR A 38 -4.33 -7.41 -12.54
C THR A 38 -2.96 -8.04 -12.25
N SER A 39 -2.06 -7.28 -11.62
CA SER A 39 -0.75 -7.79 -11.18
C SER A 39 -0.90 -8.84 -10.09
N ILE A 40 -1.79 -8.63 -9.11
CA ILE A 40 -2.09 -9.59 -8.04
C ILE A 40 -2.69 -10.88 -8.64
N LYS A 41 -3.64 -10.78 -9.56
CA LYS A 41 -4.21 -11.94 -10.25
C LYS A 41 -3.14 -12.79 -10.92
N LYS A 42 -2.27 -12.15 -11.71
CA LYS A 42 -1.17 -12.82 -12.39
C LYS A 42 -0.25 -13.54 -11.38
N MET A 43 0.08 -12.87 -10.28
CA MET A 43 0.91 -13.44 -9.22
C MET A 43 0.25 -14.67 -8.56
N VAL A 44 -1.04 -14.59 -8.25
CA VAL A 44 -1.82 -15.72 -7.72
C VAL A 44 -1.72 -16.93 -8.63
N GLU A 45 -1.89 -16.72 -9.94
CA GLU A 45 -1.85 -17.79 -10.96
C GLU A 45 -0.43 -18.37 -11.11
N GLU A 46 0.61 -17.52 -11.21
CA GLU A 46 1.99 -17.93 -11.44
C GLU A 46 2.61 -18.66 -10.23
N HIS A 47 2.27 -18.24 -9.01
CA HIS A 47 2.88 -18.77 -7.80
C HIS A 47 1.99 -19.75 -7.02
N GLY A 48 0.75 -19.94 -7.46
CA GLY A 48 -0.21 -20.85 -6.81
C GLY A 48 -0.65 -20.37 -5.42
N ALA A 49 -0.72 -19.04 -5.21
CA ALA A 49 -1.21 -18.46 -3.98
C ALA A 49 -2.67 -18.89 -3.72
N LYS A 50 -3.01 -19.18 -2.47
CA LYS A 50 -4.32 -19.74 -2.10
C LYS A 50 -5.33 -18.69 -1.72
N PHE A 51 -4.88 -17.52 -1.33
CA PHE A 51 -5.71 -16.37 -0.99
C PHE A 51 -4.88 -15.07 -1.06
N VAL A 52 -5.57 -13.95 -0.96
CA VAL A 52 -4.98 -12.61 -0.83
C VAL A 52 -5.44 -12.01 0.49
N VAL A 53 -4.56 -11.29 1.19
CA VAL A 53 -4.91 -10.45 2.32
C VAL A 53 -4.62 -9.00 2.02
N ILE A 54 -5.57 -8.11 2.32
CA ILE A 54 -5.45 -6.66 2.23
C ILE A 54 -5.49 -6.12 3.68
N ALA A 55 -4.33 -5.70 4.16
CA ALA A 55 -4.16 -5.25 5.55
C ALA A 55 -4.52 -3.75 5.72
N GLY A 56 -5.72 -3.36 5.29
CA GLY A 56 -6.29 -2.03 5.44
C GLY A 56 -6.07 -1.09 4.26
N ASP A 57 -6.78 0.03 4.27
CA ASP A 57 -6.72 1.11 3.30
C ASP A 57 -6.88 0.66 1.85
N MET A 58 -7.92 -0.15 1.61
CA MET A 58 -8.30 -0.53 0.25
C MET A 58 -8.77 0.70 -0.54
N PHE A 59 -9.58 1.58 0.08
CA PHE A 59 -10.01 2.86 -0.48
C PHE A 59 -9.34 4.04 0.22
N ASP A 60 -9.11 5.16 -0.51
CA ASP A 60 -8.53 6.41 0.03
C ASP A 60 -9.50 7.18 0.93
N SER A 61 -10.77 6.79 0.95
CA SER A 61 -11.81 7.40 1.80
C SER A 61 -12.94 6.43 2.11
N THR A 62 -13.75 6.80 3.12
CA THR A 62 -14.97 6.05 3.50
C THR A 62 -16.10 6.18 2.47
N THR A 63 -15.99 7.08 1.49
CA THR A 63 -17.06 7.41 0.54
C THR A 63 -16.57 7.43 -0.92
N PRO A 64 -16.01 6.31 -1.43
CA PRO A 64 -15.72 6.21 -2.85
C PRO A 64 -17.01 6.29 -3.67
N THR A 65 -16.91 6.69 -4.93
CA THR A 65 -18.07 6.72 -5.83
C THR A 65 -18.56 5.29 -6.17
N ASN A 66 -19.82 5.18 -6.57
CA ASN A 66 -20.38 3.90 -7.01
C ASN A 66 -19.58 3.28 -8.18
N TYR A 67 -19.05 4.12 -9.06
CA TYR A 67 -18.20 3.66 -10.17
C TYR A 67 -16.90 3.01 -9.64
N GLU A 68 -16.22 3.67 -8.71
CA GLU A 68 -14.96 3.17 -8.12
C GLU A 68 -15.20 1.87 -7.34
N VAL A 69 -16.32 1.76 -6.61
CA VAL A 69 -16.73 0.52 -5.93
C VAL A 69 -16.97 -0.60 -6.93
N SER A 70 -17.72 -0.35 -8.02
CA SER A 70 -18.02 -1.34 -9.04
C SER A 70 -16.75 -1.81 -9.76
N GLN A 71 -15.85 -0.89 -10.08
CA GLN A 71 -14.56 -1.18 -10.71
C GLN A 71 -13.69 -2.06 -9.79
N ALA A 72 -13.54 -1.70 -8.51
CA ALA A 72 -12.81 -2.49 -7.54
C ALA A 72 -13.38 -3.91 -7.41
N CYS A 73 -14.69 -4.03 -7.21
CA CYS A 73 -15.35 -5.33 -7.11
C CYS A 73 -15.15 -6.18 -8.37
N SER A 74 -15.28 -5.59 -9.57
CA SER A 74 -15.10 -6.32 -10.84
C SER A 74 -13.68 -6.89 -10.97
N LEU A 75 -12.66 -6.10 -10.62
CA LEU A 75 -11.26 -6.53 -10.69
C LEU A 75 -10.92 -7.58 -9.63
N ILE A 76 -11.43 -7.43 -8.41
CA ILE A 76 -11.25 -8.41 -7.33
C ILE A 76 -11.97 -9.72 -7.68
N GLY A 77 -13.17 -9.66 -8.22
CA GLY A 77 -13.91 -10.84 -8.66
C GLY A 77 -13.20 -11.65 -9.74
N ALA A 78 -12.32 -11.01 -10.52
CA ALA A 78 -11.49 -11.69 -11.50
C ALA A 78 -10.27 -12.43 -10.89
N ILE A 79 -9.99 -12.25 -9.60
CA ILE A 79 -8.98 -13.02 -8.85
C ILE A 79 -9.62 -14.35 -8.44
N ASN A 80 -9.06 -15.47 -8.90
CA ASN A 80 -9.66 -16.80 -8.74
C ASN A 80 -9.44 -17.43 -7.35
N VAL A 81 -9.15 -16.62 -6.31
CA VAL A 81 -8.98 -17.06 -4.93
C VAL A 81 -9.68 -16.11 -3.97
N PRO A 82 -9.98 -16.51 -2.72
CA PRO A 82 -10.53 -15.60 -1.72
C PRO A 82 -9.62 -14.39 -1.45
N VAL A 83 -10.22 -13.22 -1.30
CA VAL A 83 -9.57 -11.95 -0.94
C VAL A 83 -10.15 -11.50 0.40
N TYR A 84 -9.32 -11.50 1.43
CA TYR A 84 -9.69 -11.07 2.78
C TYR A 84 -9.19 -9.65 3.02
N VAL A 85 -10.07 -8.75 3.43
CA VAL A 85 -9.72 -7.36 3.72
C VAL A 85 -10.14 -6.98 5.14
N ILE A 86 -9.28 -6.28 5.85
CA ILE A 86 -9.64 -5.50 7.03
C ILE A 86 -9.73 -4.02 6.64
N PRO A 87 -10.60 -3.21 7.26
CA PRO A 87 -10.55 -1.76 7.15
C PRO A 87 -9.24 -1.19 7.72
N GLY A 88 -8.74 -0.11 7.09
CA GLY A 88 -7.68 0.76 7.61
C GLY A 88 -8.24 2.06 8.18
N ASN A 89 -7.42 3.11 8.27
CA ASN A 89 -7.84 4.40 8.80
C ASN A 89 -8.53 5.30 7.75
N HIS A 90 -8.25 5.10 6.46
CA HIS A 90 -8.92 5.81 5.38
C HIS A 90 -10.32 5.27 5.09
N ASP A 91 -10.49 3.96 5.13
CA ASP A 91 -11.74 3.27 4.83
C ASP A 91 -12.34 2.51 6.05
N HIS A 92 -12.15 3.08 7.27
CA HIS A 92 -12.47 2.43 8.53
C HIS A 92 -13.86 1.75 8.58
N GLY A 93 -13.98 0.69 9.38
CA GLY A 93 -15.17 -0.17 9.47
C GLY A 93 -16.32 0.42 10.29
N GLY A 94 -16.38 1.74 10.49
CA GLY A 94 -17.47 2.42 11.20
C GLY A 94 -18.74 2.53 10.38
N LYS A 95 -19.86 2.70 11.06
CA LYS A 95 -21.17 2.93 10.40
C LYS A 95 -21.09 4.15 9.46
N GLY A 96 -21.59 3.99 8.24
CA GLY A 96 -21.56 5.04 7.20
C GLY A 96 -20.34 4.98 6.27
N SER A 97 -19.38 4.13 6.55
CA SER A 97 -18.28 3.84 5.60
C SER A 97 -18.75 3.03 4.40
N VAL A 98 -17.88 2.90 3.40
CA VAL A 98 -18.15 2.13 2.17
C VAL A 98 -18.70 0.74 2.45
N TRP A 99 -18.21 0.07 3.49
CA TRP A 99 -18.60 -1.29 3.87
C TRP A 99 -20.08 -1.46 4.24
N TYR A 100 -20.76 -0.36 4.62
CA TYR A 100 -22.19 -0.34 5.00
C TYR A 100 -23.06 0.40 3.98
N GLN A 101 -22.51 0.90 2.87
CA GLN A 101 -23.29 1.56 1.84
C GLN A 101 -24.14 0.55 1.07
N ASP A 102 -25.40 0.88 0.86
CA ASP A 102 -26.34 0.04 0.13
C ASP A 102 -25.84 -0.42 -1.23
N PHE A 103 -25.09 0.45 -1.92
CA PHE A 103 -24.52 0.14 -3.20
C PHE A 103 -23.45 -0.96 -3.07
N PHE A 104 -22.52 -0.83 -2.12
CA PHE A 104 -21.48 -1.83 -1.88
C PHE A 104 -22.09 -3.19 -1.51
N ILE A 105 -23.05 -3.19 -0.55
CA ILE A 105 -23.73 -4.40 -0.08
C ILE A 105 -24.43 -5.17 -1.21
N LYS A 106 -24.96 -4.45 -2.21
CA LYS A 106 -25.65 -5.06 -3.37
C LYS A 106 -24.67 -5.48 -4.46
N GLU A 107 -23.62 -4.69 -4.70
CA GLU A 107 -22.73 -4.88 -5.83
C GLU A 107 -21.64 -5.91 -5.54
N GLN A 108 -21.07 -5.92 -4.33
CA GLN A 108 -19.98 -6.79 -3.94
C GLN A 108 -20.32 -8.28 -4.11
N PRO A 109 -21.47 -8.84 -3.63
CA PRO A 109 -21.77 -10.25 -3.82
C PRO A 109 -21.97 -10.65 -5.29
N ARG A 110 -22.33 -9.70 -6.14
CA ARG A 110 -22.57 -9.91 -7.56
C ARG A 110 -21.27 -9.93 -8.38
N LEU A 111 -20.35 -9.00 -8.09
CA LEU A 111 -19.12 -8.82 -8.86
C LEU A 111 -17.90 -9.48 -8.24
N ALA A 112 -17.83 -9.52 -6.90
CA ALA A 112 -16.71 -10.05 -6.13
C ALA A 112 -17.20 -11.00 -5.01
N PRO A 113 -17.83 -12.15 -5.32
CA PRO A 113 -18.26 -13.10 -4.29
C PRO A 113 -17.09 -13.67 -3.48
N ASN A 114 -15.88 -13.56 -4.01
CA ASN A 114 -14.63 -13.96 -3.37
C ASN A 114 -14.03 -12.87 -2.44
N LEU A 115 -14.60 -11.66 -2.35
CA LEU A 115 -14.18 -10.60 -1.43
C LEU A 115 -14.86 -10.78 -0.08
N ILE A 116 -14.07 -10.95 0.98
CA ILE A 116 -14.55 -11.15 2.35
C ILE A 116 -14.03 -10.01 3.23
N ILE A 117 -14.97 -9.19 3.73
CA ILE A 117 -14.66 -8.05 4.59
C ILE A 117 -14.67 -8.50 6.05
N LEU A 118 -13.57 -8.30 6.76
CA LEU A 118 -13.37 -8.72 8.15
C LEU A 118 -13.55 -7.50 9.06
N LEU A 119 -14.77 -7.30 9.56
CA LEU A 119 -15.16 -6.14 10.38
C LEU A 119 -15.14 -6.44 11.90
N GLU A 120 -14.90 -7.67 12.29
CA GLU A 120 -14.94 -8.08 13.71
C GLU A 120 -13.55 -8.61 14.13
N PRO A 121 -13.08 -8.29 15.35
CA PRO A 121 -11.88 -8.88 15.94
C PRO A 121 -12.18 -10.32 16.40
N LYS A 122 -12.33 -11.23 15.45
CA LYS A 122 -12.69 -12.63 15.68
C LYS A 122 -11.90 -13.54 14.77
N ALA A 123 -11.29 -14.56 15.34
CA ALA A 123 -10.55 -15.55 14.56
C ALA A 123 -11.46 -16.31 13.58
N ILE A 124 -10.96 -16.49 12.36
CA ILE A 124 -11.69 -17.16 11.28
C ILE A 124 -10.81 -18.29 10.74
N GLU A 125 -11.30 -19.50 10.85
CA GLU A 125 -10.67 -20.63 10.19
C GLU A 125 -11.07 -20.64 8.72
N ILE A 126 -10.06 -20.61 7.84
CA ILE A 126 -10.21 -20.74 6.40
C ILE A 126 -9.60 -22.08 5.93
N GLU A 127 -9.72 -22.40 4.65
CA GLU A 127 -9.25 -23.69 4.14
C GLU A 127 -7.76 -23.94 4.46
N HIS A 128 -6.92 -22.95 4.30
CA HIS A 128 -5.47 -23.09 4.36
C HIS A 128 -4.77 -22.39 5.54
N ALA A 129 -5.48 -21.61 6.34
CA ALA A 129 -4.93 -20.82 7.44
C ALA A 129 -5.98 -20.50 8.50
N ILE A 130 -5.56 -19.81 9.57
CA ILE A 130 -6.45 -19.17 10.52
C ILE A 130 -6.10 -17.68 10.53
N LEU A 131 -7.09 -16.83 10.24
CA LEU A 131 -6.93 -15.39 10.20
C LEU A 131 -7.38 -14.76 11.52
N PHE A 132 -6.60 -13.80 11.99
CA PHE A 132 -6.83 -13.04 13.21
C PHE A 132 -6.91 -11.55 12.84
N PRO A 133 -8.10 -11.06 12.41
CA PRO A 133 -8.27 -9.69 11.98
C PRO A 133 -8.29 -8.71 13.16
N CYS A 134 -7.58 -7.59 13.02
CA CYS A 134 -7.61 -6.45 13.91
C CYS A 134 -8.08 -5.21 13.11
N PRO A 135 -9.38 -5.13 12.74
CA PRO A 135 -9.90 -4.07 11.89
C PRO A 135 -9.97 -2.73 12.62
N LEU A 136 -9.68 -1.63 11.93
CA LEU A 136 -9.98 -0.28 12.41
C LEU A 136 -11.47 0.02 12.21
N LEU A 137 -12.19 0.25 13.29
CA LEU A 137 -13.60 0.64 13.25
C LEU A 137 -13.81 2.15 13.29
N ARG A 138 -12.73 2.90 13.56
CA ARG A 138 -12.67 4.37 13.53
C ARG A 138 -11.38 4.80 12.84
N ARG A 139 -11.33 6.03 12.37
CA ARG A 139 -10.14 6.59 11.74
C ARG A 139 -8.94 6.64 12.70
N HIS A 140 -9.21 6.98 13.94
CA HIS A 140 -8.22 7.04 15.01
C HIS A 140 -8.72 6.16 16.16
N GLU A 141 -7.96 5.13 16.47
CA GLU A 141 -8.20 4.25 17.60
C GLU A 141 -7.01 4.36 18.57
N TYR A 142 -7.31 4.58 19.84
CA TYR A 142 -6.30 4.74 20.90
C TYR A 142 -6.22 3.48 21.76
N ASP A 143 -7.19 2.58 21.64
CA ASP A 143 -7.13 1.27 22.29
C ASP A 143 -6.27 0.32 21.44
N ASP A 144 -5.53 -0.56 22.10
CA ASP A 144 -4.71 -1.56 21.42
C ASP A 144 -5.58 -2.57 20.65
N LEU A 145 -5.56 -2.47 19.33
CA LEU A 145 -6.31 -3.33 18.43
C LEU A 145 -5.98 -4.82 18.56
N THR A 146 -4.79 -5.14 19.08
CA THR A 146 -4.30 -6.50 19.23
C THR A 146 -4.57 -7.09 20.62
N ALA A 147 -5.18 -6.31 21.55
CA ALA A 147 -5.40 -6.73 22.93
C ALA A 147 -6.18 -8.06 23.05
N TRP A 148 -7.17 -8.28 22.20
CA TRP A 148 -7.97 -9.50 22.20
C TRP A 148 -7.17 -10.77 21.87
N LEU A 149 -6.06 -10.65 21.13
CA LEU A 149 -5.18 -11.76 20.76
C LEU A 149 -4.45 -12.36 21.97
N ARG A 150 -4.29 -11.58 23.06
CA ARG A 150 -3.62 -12.04 24.29
C ARG A 150 -4.47 -12.98 25.13
N THR A 151 -5.78 -12.95 24.93
CA THR A 151 -6.75 -13.74 25.69
C THR A 151 -7.33 -14.90 24.91
N ILE A 152 -6.97 -15.03 23.64
CA ILE A 152 -7.51 -16.10 22.78
C ILE A 152 -6.86 -17.43 23.13
N ASP A 153 -7.69 -18.45 23.28
CA ASP A 153 -7.21 -19.83 23.34
C ASP A 153 -6.94 -20.33 21.91
N SER A 154 -5.66 -20.25 21.51
CA SER A 154 -5.27 -20.68 20.17
C SER A 154 -5.25 -22.20 19.99
N SER A 155 -5.37 -22.98 21.08
CA SER A 155 -5.37 -24.44 21.05
C SER A 155 -6.63 -25.03 20.44
N VAL A 156 -7.73 -24.26 20.38
CA VAL A 156 -8.98 -24.66 19.75
C VAL A 156 -8.88 -24.78 18.22
N PHE A 157 -7.83 -24.20 17.62
CA PHE A 157 -7.62 -24.24 16.17
C PHE A 157 -6.66 -25.36 15.77
N PRO A 158 -6.81 -25.91 14.54
CA PRO A 158 -5.92 -26.94 14.03
C PRO A 158 -4.46 -26.51 14.03
N ALA A 159 -3.58 -27.25 14.71
CA ALA A 159 -2.14 -27.01 14.76
C ALA A 159 -1.45 -27.16 13.39
N SER A 160 -2.13 -27.70 12.39
CA SER A 160 -1.64 -27.89 11.03
C SER A 160 -1.83 -26.65 10.12
N LYS A 161 -2.61 -25.67 10.55
CA LYS A 161 -2.88 -24.44 9.80
C LYS A 161 -2.07 -23.27 10.36
N PRO A 162 -1.34 -22.51 9.53
CA PRO A 162 -0.62 -21.32 9.99
C PRO A 162 -1.61 -20.25 10.46
N LYS A 163 -1.22 -19.53 11.52
CA LYS A 163 -1.98 -18.48 12.17
C LYS A 163 -1.47 -17.11 11.72
N ILE A 164 -2.34 -16.32 11.11
CA ILE A 164 -1.98 -15.08 10.44
C ILE A 164 -2.76 -13.91 11.06
N ILE A 165 -2.06 -12.93 11.62
CA ILE A 165 -2.66 -11.67 12.07
C ILE A 165 -2.75 -10.71 10.87
N LEU A 166 -3.88 -9.99 10.77
CA LEU A 166 -4.04 -8.85 9.88
C LEU A 166 -4.29 -7.61 10.75
N ALA A 167 -3.43 -6.60 10.65
CA ALA A 167 -3.59 -5.36 11.40
C ALA A 167 -3.17 -4.15 10.56
N HIS A 168 -3.74 -2.98 10.86
CA HIS A 168 -3.42 -1.73 10.18
C HIS A 168 -3.10 -0.65 11.20
N GLY A 169 -1.88 -0.11 11.17
CA GLY A 169 -1.41 0.91 12.10
C GLY A 169 0.10 0.94 12.27
N THR A 170 0.55 1.83 13.15
CA THR A 170 1.96 2.11 13.40
C THR A 170 2.55 1.20 14.47
N THR A 171 3.76 0.67 14.28
CA THR A 171 4.51 -0.09 15.27
C THR A 171 5.60 0.76 15.93
N GLN A 172 6.20 0.26 17.02
CA GLN A 172 7.24 0.96 17.83
C GLN A 172 8.41 1.49 16.99
N ASP A 173 8.82 0.81 15.94
CA ASP A 173 9.96 1.23 15.10
C ASP A 173 9.73 2.54 14.32
N PHE A 174 8.51 3.05 14.28
CA PHE A 174 8.12 4.26 13.54
C PHE A 174 7.68 5.44 14.42
N SER A 175 7.59 5.24 15.73
CA SER A 175 7.28 6.30 16.70
C SER A 175 8.48 7.23 17.01
N SER A 176 9.58 7.13 16.25
CA SER A 176 10.79 7.93 16.44
C SER A 176 10.58 9.42 16.13
N GLY A 177 10.05 10.14 17.07
CA GLY A 177 9.81 11.61 17.03
C GLY A 177 9.09 12.15 18.24
N SER A 178 8.40 11.31 18.98
CA SER A 178 7.84 11.63 20.29
C SER A 178 8.79 11.16 21.40
N SER A 179 8.98 11.97 22.43
CA SER A 179 9.69 11.56 23.65
C SER A 179 9.03 10.32 24.25
N LEU A 180 9.80 9.48 24.93
CA LEU A 180 9.34 8.23 25.56
C LEU A 180 8.14 8.38 26.51
N ASP A 181 7.77 9.61 26.86
CA ASP A 181 6.64 9.97 27.72
C ASP A 181 5.29 10.09 26.97
N ASP A 182 5.30 10.11 25.60
CA ASP A 182 4.11 10.31 24.74
C ASP A 182 3.59 9.00 24.12
N GLU A 183 3.99 7.83 24.61
CA GLU A 183 3.60 6.51 24.05
C GLU A 183 2.09 6.25 24.00
N PHE A 184 1.29 7.00 24.74
CA PHE A 184 -0.17 6.80 24.83
C PHE A 184 -0.99 7.66 23.84
N ASP A 185 -0.37 8.57 23.08
CA ASP A 185 -1.08 9.50 22.19
C ASP A 185 -0.95 9.15 20.69
N VAL A 186 -0.33 8.03 20.34
CA VAL A 186 -0.24 7.59 18.94
C VAL A 186 -1.47 6.76 18.57
N ALA A 187 -2.34 7.33 17.72
CA ALA A 187 -3.49 6.60 17.23
C ALA A 187 -3.08 5.38 16.38
N ASN A 188 -3.90 4.33 16.41
CA ASN A 188 -3.72 3.10 15.64
C ASN A 188 -2.39 2.38 15.94
N PHE A 189 -1.94 2.45 17.19
CA PHE A 189 -0.69 1.82 17.62
C PHE A 189 -0.84 0.30 17.75
N ILE A 190 0.16 -0.44 17.26
CA ILE A 190 0.24 -1.90 17.32
C ILE A 190 1.48 -2.29 18.13
N ASP A 191 1.27 -2.84 19.31
CA ASP A 191 2.35 -3.30 20.19
C ASP A 191 2.70 -4.77 19.90
N LEU A 192 3.67 -4.96 18.99
CA LEU A 192 4.13 -6.30 18.61
C LEU A 192 4.79 -7.05 19.77
N ALA A 193 5.39 -6.33 20.74
CA ALA A 193 6.07 -6.95 21.88
C ALA A 193 5.10 -7.60 22.88
N ARG A 194 3.85 -7.17 22.90
CA ARG A 194 2.80 -7.76 23.75
C ARG A 194 2.07 -8.95 23.13
N LEU A 195 2.36 -9.29 21.89
CA LEU A 195 1.76 -10.47 21.27
C LEU A 195 2.35 -11.75 21.89
N PRO A 196 1.54 -12.81 22.09
CA PRO A 196 2.04 -14.07 22.61
C PRO A 196 3.15 -14.65 21.73
N GLU A 197 4.30 -14.94 22.36
CA GLU A 197 5.44 -15.54 21.63
C GLU A 197 5.05 -16.87 20.98
N ASN A 198 5.49 -17.07 19.75
CA ASN A 198 5.34 -18.32 18.99
C ASN A 198 3.91 -18.78 18.71
N GLU A 199 2.89 -17.99 19.04
CA GLU A 199 1.49 -18.35 18.74
C GLU A 199 1.10 -18.06 17.28
N PHE A 200 1.71 -17.06 16.66
CA PHE A 200 1.39 -16.64 15.30
C PHE A 200 2.56 -16.92 14.36
N ASP A 201 2.24 -17.23 13.11
CA ASP A 201 3.21 -17.63 12.09
C ASP A 201 3.51 -16.48 11.11
N TYR A 202 2.58 -15.52 10.96
CA TYR A 202 2.78 -14.32 10.17
C TYR A 202 1.93 -13.16 10.69
N ILE A 203 2.45 -11.93 10.59
CA ILE A 203 1.74 -10.69 10.94
C ILE A 203 1.78 -9.79 9.70
N ALA A 204 0.62 -9.65 9.07
CA ALA A 204 0.40 -8.79 7.92
C ALA A 204 0.00 -7.38 8.39
N LEU A 205 0.85 -6.39 8.10
CA LEU A 205 0.68 -5.01 8.52
C LEU A 205 0.44 -4.09 7.31
N GLY A 206 -0.45 -3.09 7.48
CA GLY A 206 -0.62 -1.92 6.63
C GLY A 206 -0.45 -0.62 7.42
N ASP A 207 -0.53 0.54 6.74
CA ASP A 207 -0.31 1.92 7.20
C ASP A 207 1.06 2.50 6.77
N TRP A 208 2.12 1.71 6.79
CA TRP A 208 3.41 2.12 6.27
C TRP A 208 3.51 1.81 4.77
N HIS A 209 3.72 2.85 3.94
CA HIS A 209 3.65 2.73 2.48
C HIS A 209 4.86 2.08 1.80
N GLY A 210 5.90 1.71 2.54
CA GLY A 210 7.05 0.96 2.04
C GLY A 210 7.08 -0.49 2.51
N ALA A 211 7.50 -1.43 1.67
CA ALA A 211 7.73 -2.80 2.09
C ALA A 211 8.83 -2.84 3.17
N LYS A 212 8.52 -3.36 4.37
CA LYS A 212 9.46 -3.38 5.48
C LYS A 212 9.20 -4.53 6.45
N LYS A 213 10.29 -5.21 6.81
CA LYS A 213 10.29 -6.18 7.89
C LYS A 213 10.47 -5.47 9.22
N VAL A 214 9.55 -5.67 10.16
CA VAL A 214 9.58 -5.05 11.50
C VAL A 214 9.64 -6.06 12.64
N GLY A 215 9.77 -7.33 12.32
CA GLY A 215 9.92 -8.40 13.30
C GLY A 215 10.25 -9.73 12.61
N PRO A 216 10.53 -10.79 13.38
CA PRO A 216 10.83 -12.10 12.80
C PRO A 216 9.73 -12.62 11.86
N LYS A 217 8.48 -12.28 12.15
CA LYS A 217 7.28 -12.72 11.44
C LYS A 217 6.36 -11.57 11.01
N ALA A 218 6.74 -10.30 11.25
CA ALA A 218 5.93 -9.11 11.00
C ALA A 218 6.49 -8.28 9.84
N TRP A 219 5.59 -7.93 8.91
CA TRP A 219 5.93 -7.19 7.71
C TRP A 219 4.84 -6.17 7.34
N TYR A 220 5.26 -4.96 6.99
CA TYR A 220 4.47 -4.05 6.18
C TYR A 220 4.63 -4.44 4.71
N SER A 221 3.53 -4.52 3.97
CA SER A 221 3.60 -4.76 2.52
C SER A 221 3.94 -3.50 1.73
N GLY A 222 3.63 -2.36 2.30
CA GLY A 222 3.67 -1.09 1.60
C GLY A 222 2.52 -0.91 0.62
N SER A 223 2.44 0.29 0.02
CA SER A 223 1.51 0.59 -1.06
C SER A 223 1.98 -0.10 -2.34
N PRO A 224 1.12 -0.85 -3.04
CA PRO A 224 1.50 -1.59 -4.25
C PRO A 224 1.70 -0.71 -5.48
N GLU A 225 1.23 0.53 -5.45
CA GLU A 225 1.52 1.57 -6.43
C GLU A 225 2.06 2.81 -5.72
N ILE A 226 3.14 3.39 -6.21
CA ILE A 226 3.77 4.56 -5.60
C ILE A 226 2.77 5.73 -5.58
N ASP A 227 2.62 6.39 -4.45
CA ASP A 227 1.61 7.43 -4.23
C ASP A 227 2.17 8.79 -3.82
N ARG A 228 3.45 8.85 -3.53
CA ARG A 228 4.17 10.07 -3.11
C ARG A 228 5.65 9.99 -3.44
N PHE A 229 6.32 11.13 -3.51
CA PHE A 229 7.78 11.18 -3.53
C PHE A 229 8.33 10.63 -2.22
N MET A 230 9.35 9.79 -2.32
CA MET A 230 9.89 9.06 -1.17
C MET A 230 10.59 10.01 -0.19
N LYS A 231 10.42 9.75 1.10
CA LYS A 231 11.21 10.38 2.15
C LYS A 231 12.15 9.33 2.73
N GLY A 232 13.42 9.41 2.35
CA GLY A 232 14.47 8.49 2.82
C GLY A 232 14.60 7.21 1.96
N ALA A 233 15.80 6.65 1.95
CA ALA A 233 16.21 5.54 1.09
C ALA A 233 15.60 4.17 1.52
N GLU A 234 15.09 4.06 2.74
CA GLU A 234 14.56 2.80 3.29
C GLU A 234 13.09 2.53 2.92
N ASN A 235 12.39 3.53 2.37
CA ASN A 235 10.99 3.38 2.00
C ASN A 235 10.89 2.82 0.58
N LYS A 236 10.39 1.60 0.44
CA LYS A 236 10.27 0.87 -0.83
C LYS A 236 8.80 0.63 -1.20
N PRO A 237 8.05 1.66 -1.64
CA PRO A 237 6.69 1.47 -2.15
C PRO A 237 6.72 0.78 -3.52
N GLY A 238 5.54 0.41 -4.02
CA GLY A 238 5.40 -0.18 -5.34
C GLY A 238 5.58 -1.70 -5.37
N HIS A 239 5.35 -2.36 -4.24
CA HIS A 239 5.46 -3.82 -4.09
C HIS A 239 4.22 -4.42 -3.44
N VAL A 240 4.05 -5.71 -3.68
CA VAL A 240 3.25 -6.61 -2.86
C VAL A 240 4.15 -7.74 -2.36
N LEU A 241 3.73 -8.43 -1.31
CA LEU A 241 4.49 -9.52 -0.73
C LEU A 241 3.87 -10.87 -1.12
N LEU A 242 4.66 -11.75 -1.73
CA LEU A 242 4.34 -13.16 -1.81
C LEU A 242 4.89 -13.83 -0.55
N VAL A 243 4.00 -14.39 0.25
CA VAL A 243 4.33 -14.99 1.55
C VAL A 243 4.13 -16.50 1.48
N GLU A 244 5.12 -17.24 1.94
CA GLU A 244 4.98 -18.65 2.26
C GLU A 244 5.10 -18.83 3.78
N ALA A 245 3.97 -19.13 4.43
CA ALA A 245 3.90 -19.35 5.87
C ALA A 245 3.71 -20.83 6.19
N ASP A 246 4.45 -21.32 7.19
CA ASP A 246 4.33 -22.68 7.74
C ASP A 246 4.27 -22.59 9.27
N CYS A 247 3.54 -23.52 9.89
CA CYS A 247 3.36 -23.54 11.33
C CYS A 247 4.71 -23.58 12.07
N LYS A 248 4.89 -22.65 13.01
CA LYS A 248 6.07 -22.55 13.90
C LYS A 248 7.42 -22.37 13.18
N LYS A 249 7.39 -21.87 11.94
CA LYS A 249 8.58 -21.54 11.17
C LYS A 249 8.62 -20.06 10.83
N ALA A 250 9.80 -19.54 10.55
CA ALA A 250 9.92 -18.21 9.96
C ALA A 250 9.29 -18.20 8.55
N PRO A 251 8.45 -17.20 8.22
CA PRO A 251 7.86 -17.09 6.89
C PRO A 251 8.94 -16.77 5.85
N VAL A 252 8.76 -17.28 4.64
CA VAL A 252 9.51 -16.84 3.46
C VAL A 252 8.71 -15.76 2.78
N VAL A 253 9.30 -14.56 2.65
CA VAL A 253 8.64 -13.39 2.08
C VAL A 253 9.45 -12.91 0.88
N THR A 254 8.78 -12.74 -0.26
CA THR A 254 9.35 -12.22 -1.50
C THR A 254 8.63 -10.92 -1.88
N GLU A 255 9.39 -9.84 -1.96
CA GLU A 255 8.89 -8.55 -2.47
C GLU A 255 8.75 -8.64 -3.99
N ILE A 256 7.55 -8.40 -4.52
CA ILE A 256 7.28 -8.41 -5.96
C ILE A 256 6.83 -7.02 -6.38
N ARG A 257 7.57 -6.42 -7.32
CA ARG A 257 7.28 -5.09 -7.83
C ARG A 257 5.99 -5.07 -8.64
N THR A 258 5.10 -4.14 -8.34
CA THR A 258 3.79 -3.98 -8.99
C THR A 258 3.56 -2.59 -9.57
N THR A 259 4.32 -1.59 -9.13
CA THR A 259 4.16 -0.21 -9.60
C THR A 259 4.32 -0.09 -11.10
N LYS A 260 3.49 0.74 -11.70
CA LYS A 260 3.50 1.08 -13.14
C LYS A 260 4.00 2.49 -13.39
N VAL A 261 3.88 3.37 -12.40
CA VAL A 261 4.28 4.76 -12.49
C VAL A 261 5.47 5.03 -11.60
N GLU A 262 6.58 5.47 -12.19
CA GLU A 262 7.77 5.86 -11.44
C GLU A 262 7.67 7.32 -10.96
N TRP A 263 8.22 7.56 -9.78
CA TRP A 263 8.31 8.87 -9.15
C TRP A 263 9.78 9.20 -8.94
N TYR A 264 10.36 9.91 -9.90
CA TYR A 264 11.79 10.26 -9.88
C TYR A 264 12.03 11.50 -9.04
N GLU A 265 13.15 11.52 -8.30
CA GLU A 265 13.68 12.72 -7.64
C GLU A 265 15.10 12.93 -8.11
N LYS A 266 15.41 14.17 -8.48
CA LYS A 266 16.74 14.57 -8.94
C LYS A 266 17.10 15.94 -8.39
N GLU A 267 18.24 16.01 -7.73
CA GLU A 267 18.88 17.25 -7.34
C GLU A 267 19.97 17.59 -8.40
N PHE A 268 20.05 18.86 -8.83
CA PHE A 268 21.06 19.29 -9.79
C PHE A 268 21.55 20.72 -9.48
N GLU A 269 22.85 20.92 -9.60
CA GLU A 269 23.51 22.23 -9.39
C GLU A 269 24.13 22.73 -10.67
N PHE A 270 23.75 23.95 -11.09
CA PHE A 270 24.31 24.64 -12.27
C PHE A 270 25.56 25.40 -11.86
N LEU A 271 26.73 24.91 -12.28
CA LEU A 271 28.06 25.44 -11.90
C LEU A 271 28.74 26.21 -13.00
N ASP A 272 28.46 25.87 -14.25
CA ASP A 272 29.15 26.42 -15.44
C ASP A 272 28.22 26.47 -16.68
N GLU A 273 28.77 26.98 -17.82
CA GLU A 273 28.04 27.14 -19.08
C GLU A 273 27.57 25.80 -19.71
N ASN A 274 28.19 24.67 -19.36
CA ASN A 274 27.83 23.35 -19.89
C ASN A 274 26.77 22.63 -19.02
N SER A 275 26.56 23.12 -17.81
CA SER A 275 25.69 22.46 -16.83
C SER A 275 24.27 22.21 -17.34
N LEU A 276 23.72 23.14 -18.14
CA LEU A 276 22.38 22.94 -18.72
C LEU A 276 22.33 21.76 -19.68
N THR A 277 23.32 21.62 -20.56
CA THR A 277 23.38 20.48 -21.51
C THR A 277 23.56 19.15 -20.79
N VAL A 278 24.34 19.13 -19.71
CA VAL A 278 24.50 17.94 -18.85
C VAL A 278 23.16 17.59 -18.18
N PHE A 279 22.49 18.58 -17.61
CA PHE A 279 21.17 18.40 -16.99
C PHE A 279 20.15 17.82 -17.98
N GLU A 280 19.99 18.42 -19.16
CA GLU A 280 19.09 17.93 -20.21
C GLU A 280 19.39 16.46 -20.56
N SER A 281 20.67 16.12 -20.75
CA SER A 281 21.09 14.75 -21.06
C SER A 281 20.81 13.78 -19.92
N GLU A 282 21.05 14.16 -18.66
CA GLU A 282 20.75 13.31 -17.51
C GLU A 282 19.25 13.07 -17.33
N ILE A 283 18.42 14.09 -17.55
CA ILE A 283 16.97 13.95 -17.49
C ILE A 283 16.45 13.08 -18.63
N ASP A 284 16.92 13.23 -19.85
CA ASP A 284 16.52 12.39 -20.98
C ASP A 284 16.93 10.92 -20.79
N GLN A 285 18.06 10.65 -20.14
CA GLN A 285 18.47 9.29 -19.76
C GLN A 285 17.60 8.70 -18.64
N LEU A 286 17.18 9.54 -17.69
CA LEU A 286 16.32 9.11 -16.57
C LEU A 286 14.92 8.77 -17.02
N ILE A 287 14.40 9.51 -18.00
CA ILE A 287 13.05 9.38 -18.50
C ILE A 287 13.12 8.64 -19.83
N ASP A 288 12.59 7.41 -19.86
CA ASP A 288 12.45 6.68 -21.11
C ASP A 288 11.74 7.55 -22.16
N VAL A 289 12.15 7.41 -23.43
CA VAL A 289 11.63 8.18 -24.57
C VAL A 289 10.09 8.18 -24.65
N ASN A 290 9.45 7.18 -24.06
CA ASN A 290 7.99 7.07 -23.93
C ASN A 290 7.42 7.63 -22.61
N GLY A 291 8.17 8.43 -21.89
CA GLY A 291 7.99 8.88 -20.50
C GLY A 291 6.72 9.67 -20.11
N SER A 292 5.64 9.53 -20.84
CA SER A 292 4.35 10.14 -20.48
C SER A 292 3.66 9.53 -19.25
N GLY A 293 4.30 8.53 -18.62
CA GLY A 293 3.75 7.75 -17.53
C GLY A 293 4.37 7.99 -16.16
N HIS A 294 5.26 8.98 -16.00
CA HIS A 294 6.07 9.15 -14.79
C HIS A 294 5.90 10.53 -14.16
N LEU A 295 6.32 10.68 -12.89
CA LEU A 295 6.41 11.96 -12.20
C LEU A 295 7.88 12.27 -11.92
N LEU A 296 8.22 13.55 -11.94
CA LEU A 296 9.58 14.02 -11.67
C LEU A 296 9.55 15.18 -10.67
N LYS A 297 10.34 15.08 -9.62
CA LYS A 297 10.66 16.18 -8.71
C LYS A 297 12.09 16.61 -8.94
N LEU A 298 12.29 17.91 -9.12
CA LEU A 298 13.59 18.53 -9.34
C LEU A 298 13.93 19.53 -8.24
N GLY A 299 15.08 19.38 -7.62
CA GLY A 299 15.71 20.41 -6.78
C GLY A 299 16.83 21.05 -7.61
N LEU A 300 16.62 22.29 -8.06
CA LEU A 300 17.55 23.01 -8.93
C LEU A 300 18.22 24.13 -8.14
N THR A 301 19.55 24.17 -8.16
CA THR A 301 20.37 25.19 -7.49
C THR A 301 21.45 25.73 -8.42
N GLY A 302 22.14 26.79 -8.00
CA GLY A 302 23.29 27.34 -8.76
C GLY A 302 22.97 28.58 -9.58
N HIS A 303 23.67 28.82 -10.67
CA HIS A 303 23.59 30.04 -11.46
C HIS A 303 23.55 29.74 -12.97
N LEU A 304 22.61 30.37 -13.65
CA LEU A 304 22.49 30.31 -15.11
C LEU A 304 22.53 31.73 -15.71
N GLY A 305 23.18 31.88 -16.88
CA GLY A 305 23.02 33.07 -17.69
C GLY A 305 21.56 33.19 -18.19
N LEU A 306 21.14 34.44 -18.51
CA LEU A 306 19.76 34.71 -18.94
C LEU A 306 19.31 33.85 -20.14
N ALA A 307 20.24 33.62 -21.11
CA ALA A 307 19.93 32.80 -22.28
C ALA A 307 19.66 31.32 -21.91
N ASP A 308 20.45 30.77 -20.99
CA ASP A 308 20.33 29.38 -20.56
C ASP A 308 19.13 29.19 -19.59
N TYR A 309 18.86 30.22 -18.78
CA TYR A 309 17.61 30.23 -17.99
C TYR A 309 16.35 30.13 -18.88
N THR A 310 16.33 30.91 -19.99
CA THR A 310 15.23 30.81 -20.95
C THR A 310 15.11 29.43 -21.63
N LYS A 311 16.25 28.77 -21.88
CA LYS A 311 16.27 27.40 -22.43
C LYS A 311 15.73 26.40 -21.37
N LEU A 312 16.17 26.54 -20.12
CA LEU A 312 15.70 25.70 -19.03
C LEU A 312 14.19 25.80 -18.85
N GLU A 313 13.62 27.04 -18.88
CA GLU A 313 12.15 27.22 -18.79
C GLU A 313 11.43 26.45 -19.91
N LYS A 314 11.88 26.57 -21.15
CA LYS A 314 11.31 25.83 -22.29
C LYS A 314 11.46 24.31 -22.14
N PHE A 315 12.60 23.84 -21.64
CA PHE A 315 12.81 22.41 -21.37
C PHE A 315 11.85 21.90 -20.31
N LEU A 316 11.64 22.66 -19.21
CA LEU A 316 10.67 22.31 -18.17
C LEU A 316 9.23 22.29 -18.69
N GLU A 317 8.82 23.21 -19.55
CA GLU A 317 7.50 23.19 -20.23
C GLU A 317 7.32 21.91 -21.07
N VAL A 318 8.36 21.51 -21.80
CA VAL A 318 8.34 20.24 -22.56
C VAL A 318 8.21 19.05 -21.62
N LEU A 319 8.96 19.02 -20.52
CA LEU A 319 8.84 17.96 -19.52
C LEU A 319 7.43 17.90 -18.90
N GLU A 320 6.85 19.03 -18.56
CA GLU A 320 5.47 19.10 -18.04
C GLU A 320 4.43 18.57 -19.04
N SER A 321 4.65 18.79 -20.34
CA SER A 321 3.77 18.26 -21.38
C SER A 321 3.90 16.73 -21.53
N ARG A 322 5.08 16.18 -21.34
CA ARG A 322 5.40 14.76 -21.51
C ARG A 322 5.12 13.91 -20.29
N LEU A 323 5.37 14.43 -19.08
CA LEU A 323 5.26 13.72 -17.82
C LEU A 323 3.89 13.92 -17.18
N LEU A 324 3.51 13.04 -16.27
CA LEU A 324 2.28 13.19 -15.46
C LEU A 324 2.39 14.40 -14.54
N ARG A 325 3.60 14.70 -14.05
CA ARG A 325 3.89 15.90 -13.25
C ARG A 325 5.38 16.19 -13.23
N VAL A 326 5.72 17.47 -13.32
CA VAL A 326 7.01 18.01 -12.87
C VAL A 326 6.77 18.85 -11.62
N LYS A 327 7.57 18.65 -10.58
CA LYS A 327 7.54 19.41 -9.34
C LYS A 327 8.92 20.03 -9.13
N LEU A 328 9.00 21.35 -8.98
CA LEU A 328 10.18 22.12 -8.59
C LEU A 328 10.21 22.34 -7.08
#